data_fcc15923549157edc92bde984ee25c70
#
_entry.id   fcc15923549157edc92bde984ee25c70
#
_cell.length_a   1.000
_cell.length_b   1.000
_cell.length_c   1.000
_cell.angle_alpha   90.00
_cell.angle_beta   90.00
_cell.angle_gamma   90.00
#
_symmetry.space_group_name_H-M   'P 1'
#
loop_
_entity.id
_entity.type
_entity.pdbx_description
1 polymer ?
#
loop_
_entity_poly.entity_id
_entity_poly.type
_entity_poly.pdbx_seq_one_letter_code
_entity_poly.pdbx_strand_id
1 'polypeptide(L)' 'MKYGIDIPNFEPFHDPNVIKQLAIEAENHEWDGFFIWDHIWLGMDVPFVDPWVALTVVATATKSIRFGTMVTPIPRRRPW' A
#
# COMPACT_ATOMS: atom_id res chain seq x y z
N MET A 1 3.66 18.02 13.30
CA MET A 1 4.27 17.39 12.12
C MET A 1 3.61 16.05 11.85
N LYS A 2 3.40 15.73 10.60
CA LYS A 2 2.74 14.48 10.22
C LYS A 2 3.75 13.50 9.64
N TYR A 3 3.59 12.23 9.92
CA TYR A 3 4.49 11.17 9.48
C TYR A 3 3.72 10.07 8.76
N GLY A 4 4.30 9.55 7.69
CA GLY A 4 3.74 8.45 6.93
C GLY A 4 4.72 7.28 6.80
N ILE A 5 4.16 6.11 6.57
CA ILE A 5 4.91 4.90 6.25
C ILE A 5 4.69 4.59 4.78
N ASP A 6 5.76 4.26 4.06
CA ASP A 6 5.71 3.91 2.64
C ASP A 6 6.36 2.55 2.45
N ILE A 7 5.62 1.60 1.89
CA ILE A 7 6.12 0.23 1.68
C ILE A 7 6.04 -0.17 0.21
N PRO A 8 6.93 -1.05 -0.24
CA PRO A 8 6.83 -1.60 -1.59
C PRO A 8 5.66 -2.59 -1.71
N ASN A 9 5.21 -2.83 -2.94
CA ASN A 9 4.13 -3.78 -3.21
C ASN A 9 4.65 -5.13 -3.72
N PHE A 10 5.89 -5.46 -3.38
CA PHE A 10 6.48 -6.74 -3.77
C PHE A 10 7.05 -7.45 -2.53
N GLU A 11 7.50 -8.68 -2.71
CA GLU A 11 7.98 -9.52 -1.61
C GLU A 11 8.98 -8.77 -0.71
N PRO A 12 8.83 -8.81 0.62
CA PRO A 12 7.88 -9.63 1.38
C PRO A 12 6.48 -9.02 1.57
N PHE A 13 6.16 -7.89 0.95
CA PHE A 13 4.91 -7.16 1.16
C PHE A 13 3.87 -7.45 0.08
N HIS A 14 3.91 -8.63 -0.53
CA HIS A 14 2.99 -9.00 -1.61
C HIS A 14 1.68 -9.62 -1.11
N ASP A 15 1.60 -9.98 0.17
CA ASP A 15 0.39 -10.57 0.74
C ASP A 15 -0.51 -9.47 1.31
N PRO A 16 -1.76 -9.33 0.81
CA PRO A 16 -2.68 -8.32 1.33
C PRO A 16 -2.94 -8.43 2.83
N ASN A 17 -2.86 -9.62 3.40
CA ASN A 17 -3.04 -9.79 4.85
C ASN A 17 -1.88 -9.17 5.63
N VAL A 18 -0.65 -9.26 5.13
CA VAL A 18 0.50 -8.61 5.74
C VAL A 18 0.34 -7.09 5.69
N ILE A 19 -0.06 -6.57 4.53
CA ILE A 19 -0.30 -5.14 4.34
C ILE A 19 -1.40 -4.65 5.27
N LYS A 20 -2.47 -5.43 5.41
CA LYS A 20 -3.57 -5.13 6.32
C LYS A 20 -3.06 -4.99 7.75
N GLN A 21 -2.26 -5.94 8.23
CA GLN A 21 -1.74 -5.91 9.58
C GLN A 21 -0.81 -4.71 9.80
N LEU A 22 0.04 -4.41 8.82
CA LEU A 22 0.92 -3.24 8.90
C LEU A 22 0.11 -1.94 9.00
N ALA A 23 -0.96 -1.82 8.21
CA ALA A 23 -1.80 -0.63 8.24
C ALA A 23 -2.52 -0.47 9.58
N ILE A 24 -3.02 -1.57 10.14
CA ILE A 24 -3.67 -1.57 11.46
C ILE A 24 -2.66 -1.14 12.54
N GLU A 25 -1.45 -1.70 12.50
CA GLU A 25 -0.41 -1.34 13.46
C GLU A 25 0.00 0.13 13.32
N ALA A 26 0.12 0.62 12.07
CA ALA A 26 0.44 2.02 11.83
C ALA A 26 -0.64 2.94 12.42
N GLU A 27 -1.90 2.61 12.23
CA GLU A 27 -3.01 3.39 12.79
C GLU A 27 -3.00 3.36 14.31
N ASN A 28 -2.76 2.20 14.91
CA ASN A 28 -2.73 2.03 16.37
C ASN A 28 -1.55 2.78 17.00
N HIS A 29 -0.46 2.99 16.26
CA HIS A 29 0.71 3.74 16.74
C HIS A 29 0.68 5.20 16.29
N GLU A 30 -0.48 5.69 15.85
CA GLU A 30 -0.74 7.10 15.55
C GLU A 30 0.09 7.66 14.37
N TRP A 31 0.43 6.81 13.39
CA TRP A 31 0.98 7.30 12.14
C TRP A 31 -0.12 7.99 11.34
N ASP A 32 0.23 9.05 10.63
CA ASP A 32 -0.75 9.86 9.89
C ASP A 32 -1.08 9.28 8.51
N GLY A 33 -0.15 8.56 7.90
CA GLY A 33 -0.34 8.04 6.56
C GLY A 33 0.31 6.68 6.35
N PHE A 34 -0.28 5.92 5.43
CA PHE A 34 0.21 4.61 5.01
C PHE A 34 0.16 4.54 3.50
N PHE A 35 1.31 4.38 2.85
CA PHE A 35 1.42 4.44 1.40
C PHE A 35 2.08 3.19 0.86
N ILE A 36 1.74 2.83 -0.38
CA ILE A 36 2.26 1.63 -1.02
C ILE A 36 2.75 1.98 -2.43
N TRP A 37 3.83 1.34 -2.87
CA TRP A 37 4.35 1.51 -4.22
C TRP A 37 3.41 0.86 -5.24
N ASP A 38 3.44 1.38 -6.46
CA ASP A 38 2.66 0.84 -7.57
C ASP A 38 3.61 0.37 -8.68
N HIS A 39 4.20 -0.80 -8.46
CA HIS A 39 5.08 -1.44 -9.43
C HIS A 39 4.48 -2.77 -9.86
N ILE A 40 4.83 -3.22 -11.07
CA ILE A 40 4.47 -4.54 -11.57
C ILE A 40 5.70 -5.40 -11.85
N TRP A 41 6.86 -4.78 -12.00
CA TRP A 41 8.10 -5.51 -12.22
C TRP A 41 9.29 -4.58 -11.99
N LEU A 42 10.34 -5.09 -11.35
CA LEU A 42 11.54 -4.34 -11.04
C LEU A 42 12.82 -5.04 -11.53
N GLY A 43 12.72 -5.89 -12.55
CA GLY A 43 13.86 -6.68 -12.99
C GLY A 43 14.18 -7.87 -12.11
N MET A 44 13.30 -8.18 -11.17
CA MET A 44 13.43 -9.31 -10.26
C MET A 44 12.21 -10.22 -10.39
N ASP A 45 12.44 -11.51 -10.30
CA ASP A 45 11.34 -12.50 -10.36
C ASP A 45 10.77 -12.72 -8.96
N VAL A 46 10.04 -11.73 -8.47
CA VAL A 46 9.40 -11.76 -7.15
C VAL A 46 7.90 -11.43 -7.29
N PRO A 47 7.06 -11.96 -6.39
CA PRO A 47 5.63 -11.67 -6.45
C PRO A 47 5.33 -10.21 -6.06
N PHE A 48 4.33 -9.66 -6.75
CA PHE A 48 3.79 -8.31 -6.50
C PHE A 48 2.32 -8.43 -6.16
N VAL A 49 1.83 -7.48 -5.37
CA VAL A 49 0.39 -7.30 -5.15
C VAL A 49 -0.06 -6.05 -5.90
N ASP A 50 -1.28 -6.09 -6.45
CA ASP A 50 -1.86 -4.88 -7.04
C ASP A 50 -2.15 -3.88 -5.91
N PRO A 51 -1.58 -2.67 -5.95
CA PRO A 51 -1.73 -1.72 -4.85
C PRO A 51 -3.18 -1.28 -4.64
N TRP A 52 -4.00 -1.22 -5.69
CA TRP A 52 -5.41 -0.84 -5.53
C TRP A 52 -6.19 -1.90 -4.77
N VAL A 53 -5.89 -3.18 -5.00
CA VAL A 53 -6.48 -4.28 -4.23
C VAL A 53 -6.01 -4.19 -2.78
N ALA A 54 -4.72 -4.00 -2.56
CA ALA A 54 -4.15 -3.89 -1.22
C ALA A 54 -4.75 -2.71 -0.45
N LEU A 55 -4.91 -1.56 -1.10
CA LEU A 55 -5.49 -0.38 -0.47
C LEU A 55 -6.97 -0.57 -0.15
N THR A 56 -7.70 -1.35 -0.94
CA THR A 56 -9.08 -1.71 -0.62
C THR A 56 -9.14 -2.48 0.71
N VAL A 57 -8.22 -3.40 0.91
CA VAL A 57 -8.13 -4.13 2.18
C VAL A 57 -7.79 -3.18 3.32
N VAL A 58 -6.85 -2.26 3.11
CA VAL A 58 -6.50 -1.23 4.11
C VAL A 58 -7.72 -0.38 4.45
N ALA A 59 -8.47 0.05 3.44
CA ALA A 59 -9.66 0.89 3.63
C ALA A 59 -10.72 0.21 4.51
N THR A 60 -10.87 -1.10 4.37
CA THR A 60 -11.86 -1.85 5.17
C THR A 60 -11.38 -2.14 6.60
N ALA A 61 -10.07 -2.10 6.82
CA ALA A 61 -9.47 -2.50 8.10
C ALA A 61 -9.11 -1.32 9.01
N THR A 62 -9.07 -0.10 8.47
CA THR A 62 -8.66 1.09 9.22
C THR A 62 -9.79 2.12 9.25
N LYS A 63 -9.69 3.10 10.17
CA LYS A 63 -10.76 4.08 10.37
C LYS A 63 -10.32 5.51 10.09
N SER A 64 -9.11 5.88 10.45
CA SER A 64 -8.68 7.28 10.44
C SER A 64 -7.39 7.54 9.69
N ILE A 65 -6.55 6.54 9.50
CA ILE A 65 -5.27 6.73 8.82
C ILE A 65 -5.50 7.05 7.34
N ARG A 66 -4.73 8.00 6.81
CA ARG A 66 -4.76 8.31 5.38
C ARG A 66 -3.90 7.30 4.62
N PHE A 67 -4.32 6.92 3.43
CA PHE A 67 -3.60 5.94 2.65
C PHE A 67 -3.69 6.25 1.16
N GLY A 68 -2.75 5.72 0.39
CA GLY A 68 -2.72 5.93 -1.05
C GLY A 68 -1.53 5.25 -1.69
N THR A 69 -1.37 5.47 -2.99
CA THR A 69 -0.21 5.00 -3.74
C THR A 69 0.85 6.09 -3.78
N MET A 70 2.11 5.66 -3.88
CA MET A 70 3.23 6.56 -4.04
C MET A 70 4.27 5.90 -4.95
N VAL A 71 4.15 6.09 -6.25
CA VAL A 71 3.23 6.95 -7.02
C VAL A 71 2.28 6.11 -7.85
N THR A 72 1.22 6.71 -8.43
CA THR A 72 0.36 6.03 -9.41
C THR A 72 0.86 6.33 -10.82
N PRO A 73 1.37 5.34 -11.58
CA PRO A 73 1.76 5.56 -12.97
C PRO A 73 0.51 5.58 -13.86
N ILE A 74 -0.03 6.77 -14.07
CA ILE A 74 -1.27 6.99 -14.81
C ILE A 74 -1.28 6.31 -16.18
N PRO A 75 -0.19 6.36 -16.99
CA PRO A 75 -0.21 5.70 -18.30
C PRO A 75 -0.46 4.20 -18.27
N ARG A 76 -0.22 3.55 -17.12
CA ARG A 76 -0.43 2.11 -16.95
C ARG A 76 -1.84 1.79 -16.45
N ARG A 77 -2.60 2.79 -16.00
CA ARG A 77 -3.94 2.64 -15.45
C ARG A 77 -4.99 3.09 -16.45
N ARG A 78 -6.14 2.44 -16.39
CA ARG A 78 -7.29 2.86 -17.20
C ARG A 78 -7.97 4.04 -16.52
N PRO A 79 -8.40 5.06 -17.30
CA PRO A 79 -8.99 6.25 -16.69
C PRO A 79 -10.38 6.02 -16.09
N TRP A 80 -11.01 4.89 -16.42
CA TRP A 80 -12.29 4.53 -15.84
C TRP A 80 -12.10 3.44 -14.77
#